data_00fa7e66c7919cb27c654037c15e1d1a
#
_entry.id   00fa7e66c7919cb27c654037c15e1d1a
#
_cell.length_a   1.000
_cell.length_b   1.000
_cell.length_c   1.000
_cell.angle_alpha   90.00
_cell.angle_beta   90.00
_cell.angle_gamma   90.00
#
_symmetry.space_group_name_H-M   'P 1'
#
loop_
_entity.id
_entity.type
_entity.pdbx_description
1 polymer ?
#
loop_
_entity_poly.entity_id
_entity_poly.type
_entity_poly.pdbx_seq_one_letter_code
_entity_poly.pdbx_strand_id
1 'polypeptide(L)'
;MGLKLASFLSVTALFALVYAVVFAIMFWFLGTAWWSLLLMIAFTVMIILIQYGISPYLIQWIYDIEWIDYDQYKARYPHLANTLDKVVNINKINMPRLGIIHDKNPNAFTFGHTKNNARVVLTQGILEFLDDDEQNAVLAHELGHVIHSDFILMTIVFAIPMILYTIARWAYYASFFRRGRSGDSDEAAAIGLALIAIAALSYLAYYIGSLIALIVSRIREYYADEHSAELLENPNHLATGLVKIAYGLVADQGLSIEERNKSRVRGLKGLGIFDPSDAKHLAVESVGKGGAYSMDAIEAAAAWDLYNPWAKYFQIFSTHPLPAKRIQRLNQQCEEFGIQPEIDLSKAKKIKEEQAGKSMAGEFLTDLFFKYLPTILFILFIVFTVFWLLDLAGLIVLPFGLGVSVNNFLLIAGIWFYVIGFGYIARTQFMYRSGFKPMKVVDLMTKVKASPVRSIPAIIEGKIIGKGIPGYYFSDDIYFQDDTGLLYIDYRFGIGLVDFFWSIRRVPQLIGQNARIKGWFRRGPSPFLQVDTIEVSDRSFRNYSKHLTYIGAVICFIIGAVLFYFWFI
;
A
#
# COMPACT_ATOMS: atom_id res chain seq x y z
N MET A 1 -7.35 13.85 13.37
CA MET A 1 -6.21 14.11 12.47
C MET A 1 -5.25 15.01 13.22
N GLY A 2 -4.03 14.55 13.58
CA GLY A 2 -3.09 15.37 14.32
C GLY A 2 -2.71 16.61 13.49
N LEU A 3 -2.53 17.78 14.15
CA LEU A 3 -2.27 19.06 13.50
C LEU A 3 -1.08 18.97 12.50
N LYS A 4 -0.03 18.23 12.85
CA LYS A 4 1.16 18.02 12.02
C LYS A 4 0.89 17.17 10.78
N LEU A 5 0.02 16.15 10.85
CA LEU A 5 -0.37 15.37 9.68
C LEU A 5 -1.27 16.19 8.74
N ALA A 6 -2.19 16.99 9.30
CA ALA A 6 -2.97 17.93 8.50
C ALA A 6 -2.05 18.92 7.78
N SER A 7 -1.01 19.41 8.46
CA SER A 7 -0.01 20.31 7.88
C SER A 7 0.79 19.62 6.77
N PHE A 8 1.23 18.37 6.94
CA PHE A 8 1.92 17.60 5.90
C PHE A 8 1.04 17.40 4.67
N LEU A 9 -0.19 16.92 4.87
CA LEU A 9 -1.15 16.75 3.77
C LEU A 9 -1.47 18.07 3.09
N SER A 10 -1.59 19.16 3.87
CA SER A 10 -1.81 20.50 3.32
C SER A 10 -0.61 21.00 2.51
N VAL A 11 0.61 20.77 2.99
CA VAL A 11 1.83 21.16 2.25
C VAL A 11 1.96 20.32 0.98
N THR A 12 1.73 19.00 1.05
CA THR A 12 1.74 18.15 -0.15
C THR A 12 0.65 18.54 -1.14
N ALA A 13 -0.56 18.82 -0.66
CA ALA A 13 -1.65 19.33 -1.50
C ALA A 13 -1.34 20.70 -2.09
N LEU A 14 -0.68 21.57 -1.32
CA LEU A 14 -0.25 22.89 -1.82
C LEU A 14 0.79 22.74 -2.94
N PHE A 15 1.79 21.88 -2.79
CA PHE A 15 2.75 21.61 -3.86
C PHE A 15 2.07 21.03 -5.10
N ALA A 16 1.13 20.10 -4.92
CA ALA A 16 0.34 19.53 -6.01
C ALA A 16 -0.52 20.60 -6.68
N LEU A 17 -1.13 21.51 -5.90
CA LEU A 17 -1.90 22.64 -6.42
C LEU A 17 -1.01 23.63 -7.18
N VAL A 18 0.12 24.03 -6.60
CA VAL A 18 1.10 24.91 -7.26
C VAL A 18 1.56 24.29 -8.57
N TYR A 19 1.93 23.01 -8.56
CA TYR A 19 2.31 22.29 -9.77
C TYR A 19 1.18 22.32 -10.82
N ALA A 20 -0.06 22.00 -10.42
CA ALA A 20 -1.20 22.00 -11.32
C ALA A 20 -1.50 23.38 -11.90
N VAL A 21 -1.44 24.43 -11.07
CA VAL A 21 -1.67 25.83 -11.50
C VAL A 21 -0.57 26.29 -12.46
N VAL A 22 0.70 26.08 -12.09
CA VAL A 22 1.83 26.49 -12.95
C VAL A 22 1.81 25.68 -14.25
N PHE A 23 1.51 24.37 -14.19
CA PHE A 23 1.34 23.56 -15.40
C PHE A 23 0.22 24.11 -16.30
N ALA A 24 -0.94 24.46 -15.74
CA ALA A 24 -2.06 25.03 -16.49
C ALA A 24 -1.70 26.40 -17.10
N ILE A 25 -1.03 27.27 -16.34
CA ILE A 25 -0.56 28.58 -16.81
C ILE A 25 0.45 28.40 -17.93
N MET A 26 1.48 27.59 -17.74
CA MET A 26 2.50 27.33 -18.76
C MET A 26 1.87 26.76 -20.03
N PHE A 27 0.94 25.80 -19.88
CA PHE A 27 0.23 25.22 -21.01
C PHE A 27 -0.61 26.28 -21.77
N TRP A 28 -1.30 27.14 -21.04
CA TRP A 28 -2.10 28.24 -21.60
C TRP A 28 -1.27 29.26 -22.39
N PHE A 29 -0.15 29.73 -21.80
CA PHE A 29 0.68 30.75 -22.42
C PHE A 29 1.63 30.21 -23.48
N LEU A 30 2.19 29.04 -23.29
CA LEU A 30 3.20 28.43 -24.16
C LEU A 30 2.61 27.55 -25.26
N GLY A 31 1.35 27.15 -25.08
CA GLY A 31 0.61 26.34 -26.03
C GLY A 31 1.25 24.99 -26.33
N THR A 32 1.08 24.49 -27.56
CA THR A 32 1.53 23.17 -28.01
C THR A 32 2.89 23.20 -28.74
N ALA A 33 3.64 24.31 -28.65
CA ALA A 33 4.97 24.40 -29.23
C ALA A 33 5.95 23.40 -28.57
N TRP A 34 6.87 22.81 -29.32
CA TRP A 34 7.82 21.81 -28.80
C TRP A 34 8.69 22.34 -27.64
N TRP A 35 9.02 23.64 -27.64
CA TRP A 35 9.79 24.28 -26.57
C TRP A 35 8.98 24.40 -25.28
N SER A 36 7.64 24.42 -25.32
CA SER A 36 6.80 24.41 -24.13
C SER A 36 6.95 23.10 -23.34
N LEU A 37 7.13 21.98 -24.04
CA LEU A 37 7.43 20.69 -23.41
C LEU A 37 8.76 20.74 -22.65
N LEU A 38 9.81 21.32 -23.26
CA LEU A 38 11.11 21.47 -22.59
C LEU A 38 11.03 22.32 -21.33
N LEU A 39 10.28 23.42 -21.37
CA LEU A 39 10.05 24.26 -20.19
C LEU A 39 9.24 23.54 -19.10
N MET A 40 8.24 22.74 -19.46
CA MET A 40 7.48 21.94 -18.51
C MET A 40 8.36 20.86 -17.86
N ILE A 41 9.23 20.22 -18.61
CA ILE A 41 10.22 19.26 -18.07
C ILE A 41 11.19 19.98 -17.14
N ALA A 42 11.76 21.10 -17.55
CA ALA A 42 12.66 21.91 -16.72
C ALA A 42 11.99 22.33 -15.41
N PHE A 43 10.73 22.78 -15.48
CA PHE A 43 9.94 23.14 -14.33
C PHE A 43 9.66 21.93 -13.40
N THR A 44 9.35 20.76 -13.98
CA THR A 44 9.19 19.50 -13.21
C THR A 44 10.46 19.15 -12.45
N VAL A 45 11.61 19.21 -13.13
CA VAL A 45 12.92 18.99 -12.50
C VAL A 45 13.20 20.01 -11.40
N MET A 46 12.90 21.29 -11.65
CA MET A 46 13.04 22.36 -10.65
C MET A 46 12.19 22.07 -9.39
N ILE A 47 10.93 21.67 -9.54
CA ILE A 47 10.08 21.30 -8.40
C ILE A 47 10.68 20.11 -7.62
N ILE A 48 11.16 19.08 -8.31
CA ILE A 48 11.81 17.92 -7.67
C ILE A 48 13.03 18.37 -6.87
N LEU A 49 13.86 19.26 -7.42
CA LEU A 49 15.03 19.81 -6.72
C LEU A 49 14.63 20.64 -5.50
N ILE A 50 13.57 21.47 -5.63
CA ILE A 50 13.02 22.24 -4.50
C ILE A 50 12.49 21.30 -3.42
N GLN A 51 11.72 20.26 -3.78
CA GLN A 51 11.22 19.26 -2.84
C GLN A 51 12.38 18.54 -2.14
N TYR A 52 13.41 18.14 -2.89
CA TYR A 52 14.61 17.51 -2.32
C TYR A 52 15.30 18.45 -1.33
N GLY A 53 15.49 19.73 -1.69
CA GLY A 53 16.12 20.73 -0.84
C GLY A 53 15.34 21.05 0.45
N ILE A 54 14.00 21.04 0.37
CA ILE A 54 13.13 21.41 1.51
C ILE A 54 12.80 20.17 2.38
N SER A 55 12.81 18.96 1.82
CA SER A 55 12.28 17.75 2.48
C SER A 55 12.83 17.49 3.89
N PRO A 56 14.15 17.61 4.20
CA PRO A 56 14.64 17.40 5.55
C PRO A 56 14.16 18.43 6.56
N TYR A 57 13.90 19.65 6.12
CA TYR A 57 13.37 20.71 6.99
C TYR A 57 11.87 20.50 7.27
N LEU A 58 11.11 20.01 6.28
CA LEU A 58 9.70 19.65 6.45
C LEU A 58 9.57 18.49 7.43
N ILE A 59 10.41 17.46 7.34
CA ILE A 59 10.43 16.34 8.29
C ILE A 59 10.67 16.86 9.71
N GLN A 60 11.68 17.70 9.92
CA GLN A 60 11.97 18.29 11.23
C GLN A 60 10.81 19.15 11.75
N TRP A 61 10.11 19.86 10.88
CA TRP A 61 8.97 20.69 11.29
C TRP A 61 7.73 19.87 11.64
N ILE A 62 7.49 18.76 10.91
CA ILE A 62 6.33 17.88 11.12
C ILE A 62 6.48 17.05 12.40
N TYR A 63 7.68 16.53 12.63
CA TYR A 63 7.98 15.68 13.79
C TYR A 63 8.62 16.49 14.89
N ASP A 64 8.15 16.24 16.11
CA ASP A 64 8.70 16.81 17.33
C ASP A 64 9.93 15.99 17.73
N ILE A 65 11.07 16.32 17.11
CA ILE A 65 12.31 15.59 17.29
C ILE A 65 13.12 16.27 18.39
N GLU A 66 13.40 15.54 19.47
CA GLU A 66 14.41 15.92 20.45
C GLU A 66 15.79 15.67 19.83
N TRP A 67 16.50 16.74 19.51
CA TRP A 67 17.88 16.63 19.01
C TRP A 67 18.83 16.52 20.18
N ILE A 68 19.71 15.52 20.14
CA ILE A 68 20.66 15.20 21.21
C ILE A 68 22.08 15.37 20.70
N ASP A 69 22.92 16.08 21.45
CA ASP A 69 24.35 16.16 21.15
C ASP A 69 25.02 14.81 21.38
N TYR A 70 26.09 14.55 20.61
CA TYR A 70 26.76 13.25 20.62
C TYR A 70 27.21 12.81 22.02
N ASP A 71 27.77 13.71 22.83
CA ASP A 71 28.24 13.38 24.18
C ASP A 71 27.08 12.97 25.11
N GLN A 72 25.97 13.66 25.03
CA GLN A 72 24.73 13.30 25.75
C GLN A 72 24.16 11.97 25.26
N TYR A 73 24.17 11.76 23.92
CA TYR A 73 23.72 10.51 23.32
C TYR A 73 24.58 9.32 23.78
N LYS A 74 25.90 9.50 23.81
CA LYS A 74 26.86 8.50 24.29
C LYS A 74 26.70 8.18 25.78
N ALA A 75 26.40 9.18 26.58
CA ALA A 75 26.12 8.98 28.01
C ALA A 75 24.80 8.22 28.25
N ARG A 76 23.78 8.46 27.41
CA ARG A 76 22.45 7.87 27.55
C ARG A 76 22.31 6.51 26.89
N TYR A 77 22.95 6.32 25.73
CA TYR A 77 22.87 5.11 24.89
C TYR A 77 24.28 4.68 24.41
N PRO A 78 25.14 4.19 25.31
CA PRO A 78 26.55 3.88 24.98
C PRO A 78 26.70 2.80 23.91
N HIS A 79 25.82 1.79 23.87
CA HIS A 79 25.81 0.73 22.85
C HIS A 79 25.56 1.31 21.44
N LEU A 80 24.57 2.21 21.29
CA LEU A 80 24.27 2.86 20.01
C LEU A 80 25.39 3.80 19.57
N ALA A 81 26.01 4.53 20.53
CA ALA A 81 27.12 5.40 20.25
C ALA A 81 28.34 4.61 19.70
N ASN A 82 28.63 3.42 20.26
CA ASN A 82 29.69 2.55 19.78
C ASN A 82 29.45 2.09 18.33
N THR A 83 28.21 1.73 18.00
CA THR A 83 27.83 1.36 16.62
C THR A 83 27.97 2.54 15.66
N LEU A 84 27.56 3.75 16.06
CA LEU A 84 27.76 4.98 15.31
C LEU A 84 29.24 5.26 15.05
N ASP A 85 30.08 5.21 16.10
CA ASP A 85 31.52 5.44 16.01
C ASP A 85 32.18 4.44 15.02
N LYS A 86 31.79 3.16 15.11
CA LYS A 86 32.28 2.12 14.19
C LYS A 86 31.95 2.48 12.73
N VAL A 87 30.71 2.83 12.44
CA VAL A 87 30.26 3.16 11.08
C VAL A 87 30.91 4.45 10.56
N VAL A 88 30.94 5.51 11.36
CA VAL A 88 31.54 6.81 11.00
C VAL A 88 33.02 6.65 10.67
N ASN A 89 33.76 5.91 11.50
CA ASN A 89 35.20 5.70 11.31
C ASN A 89 35.52 4.83 10.09
N ILE A 90 34.78 3.73 9.88
CA ILE A 90 34.98 2.84 8.73
C ILE A 90 34.69 3.57 7.42
N ASN A 91 33.58 4.29 7.35
CA ASN A 91 33.09 4.90 6.11
C ASN A 91 33.54 6.35 5.90
N LYS A 92 34.30 6.92 6.86
CA LYS A 92 34.80 8.31 6.82
C LYS A 92 33.71 9.32 6.48
N ILE A 93 32.56 9.21 7.13
CA ILE A 93 31.43 10.14 7.00
C ILE A 93 31.38 11.07 8.20
N ASN A 94 30.71 12.21 8.05
CA ASN A 94 30.46 13.08 9.20
C ASN A 94 29.47 12.38 10.16
N MET A 95 29.63 12.65 11.46
CA MET A 95 28.69 12.17 12.49
C MET A 95 27.26 12.63 12.12
N PRO A 96 26.31 11.71 11.92
CA PRO A 96 24.92 12.08 11.67
C PRO A 96 24.33 12.84 12.86
N ARG A 97 23.41 13.77 12.58
CA ARG A 97 22.65 14.42 13.64
C ARG A 97 21.65 13.43 14.24
N LEU A 98 21.65 13.30 15.57
CA LEU A 98 20.89 12.28 16.28
C LEU A 98 19.62 12.87 16.89
N GLY A 99 18.49 12.19 16.71
CA GLY A 99 17.20 12.61 17.22
C GLY A 99 16.39 11.48 17.83
N ILE A 100 15.59 11.83 18.83
CA ILE A 100 14.60 10.92 19.44
C ILE A 100 13.21 11.53 19.30
N ILE A 101 12.25 10.70 18.94
CA ILE A 101 10.82 11.05 18.96
C ILE A 101 10.18 10.32 20.13
N HIS A 102 9.51 11.07 21.02
CA HIS A 102 8.76 10.53 22.15
C HIS A 102 7.43 9.92 21.68
N ASP A 103 7.54 8.84 20.89
CA ASP A 103 6.42 8.03 20.46
C ASP A 103 6.69 6.57 20.81
N LYS A 104 5.72 5.92 21.43
CA LYS A 104 5.82 4.52 21.86
C LYS A 104 5.72 3.51 20.71
N ASN A 105 5.32 3.96 19.50
CA ASN A 105 5.37 3.07 18.33
C ASN A 105 6.81 2.88 17.89
N PRO A 106 7.32 1.63 17.83
CA PRO A 106 8.69 1.38 17.45
C PRO A 106 8.88 1.73 15.97
N ASN A 107 9.75 2.68 15.69
CA ASN A 107 10.15 3.06 14.36
C ASN A 107 11.52 3.74 14.37
N ALA A 108 12.25 3.62 13.27
CA ALA A 108 13.47 4.36 13.01
C ALA A 108 13.44 4.86 11.57
N PHE A 109 14.14 5.93 11.29
CA PHE A 109 14.29 6.43 9.93
C PHE A 109 15.46 7.40 9.81
N THR A 110 15.97 7.48 8.60
CA THR A 110 17.07 8.34 8.23
C THR A 110 16.65 9.30 7.15
N PHE A 111 17.13 10.53 7.21
CA PHE A 111 16.87 11.54 6.18
C PHE A 111 18.01 12.55 6.09
N GLY A 112 18.11 13.20 4.94
CA GLY A 112 19.16 14.17 4.66
C GLY A 112 19.27 14.47 3.17
N HIS A 113 20.29 15.24 2.79
CA HIS A 113 20.58 15.48 1.39
C HIS A 113 21.74 14.59 0.91
N THR A 114 22.74 14.37 1.76
CA THR A 114 23.92 13.59 1.44
C THR A 114 24.35 12.79 2.66
N LYS A 115 25.23 11.79 2.47
CA LYS A 115 25.80 11.00 3.58
C LYS A 115 26.50 11.85 4.66
N ASN A 116 27.00 13.04 4.31
CA ASN A 116 27.67 13.97 5.24
C ASN A 116 26.70 14.98 5.88
N ASN A 117 25.43 14.95 5.54
CA ASN A 117 24.38 15.77 6.13
C ASN A 117 23.18 14.88 6.46
N ALA A 118 23.45 13.72 7.03
CA ALA A 118 22.43 12.77 7.43
C ALA A 118 21.91 13.05 8.83
N ARG A 119 20.69 12.66 9.08
CA ARG A 119 20.01 12.67 10.36
C ARG A 119 19.43 11.29 10.60
N VAL A 120 19.66 10.76 11.78
CA VAL A 120 19.14 9.46 12.22
C VAL A 120 18.20 9.70 13.39
N VAL A 121 17.01 9.17 13.29
CA VAL A 121 15.96 9.35 14.32
C VAL A 121 15.43 7.99 14.74
N LEU A 122 15.39 7.77 16.05
CA LEU A 122 14.77 6.62 16.68
C LEU A 122 13.54 7.08 17.45
N THR A 123 12.52 6.25 17.51
CA THR A 123 11.39 6.49 18.42
C THR A 123 11.66 5.86 19.78
N GLN A 124 11.01 6.39 20.82
CA GLN A 124 11.04 5.82 22.17
C GLN A 124 10.61 4.34 22.15
N GLY A 125 9.67 3.97 21.28
CA GLY A 125 9.25 2.58 21.10
C GLY A 125 10.39 1.64 20.72
N ILE A 126 11.34 2.04 19.85
CA ILE A 126 12.53 1.21 19.54
C ILE A 126 13.35 0.97 20.82
N LEU A 127 13.56 2.03 21.61
CA LEU A 127 14.39 1.99 22.82
C LEU A 127 13.73 1.20 23.97
N GLU A 128 12.41 1.05 23.97
CA GLU A 128 11.66 0.31 25.00
C GLU A 128 11.38 -1.14 24.63
N PHE A 129 11.22 -1.46 23.34
CA PHE A 129 10.81 -2.79 22.86
C PHE A 129 11.95 -3.72 22.49
N LEU A 130 13.04 -3.14 21.97
CA LEU A 130 14.17 -3.87 21.49
C LEU A 130 15.25 -3.94 22.56
N ASP A 131 15.96 -5.05 22.60
CA ASP A 131 17.19 -5.13 23.38
C ASP A 131 18.35 -4.36 22.69
N ASP A 132 19.47 -4.21 23.39
CA ASP A 132 20.60 -3.40 22.92
C ASP A 132 21.16 -3.88 21.57
N ASP A 133 21.20 -5.19 21.33
CA ASP A 133 21.72 -5.76 20.10
C ASP A 133 20.76 -5.53 18.93
N GLU A 134 19.47 -5.66 19.15
CA GLU A 134 18.43 -5.37 18.16
C GLU A 134 18.36 -3.86 17.84
N GLN A 135 18.51 -2.99 18.87
CA GLN A 135 18.63 -1.55 18.67
C GLN A 135 19.85 -1.20 17.81
N ASN A 136 20.99 -1.84 18.07
CA ASN A 136 22.21 -1.69 17.26
C ASN A 136 21.98 -2.16 15.82
N ALA A 137 21.26 -3.26 15.61
CA ALA A 137 20.97 -3.79 14.29
C ALA A 137 20.04 -2.85 13.48
N VAL A 138 19.02 -2.29 14.12
CA VAL A 138 18.14 -1.28 13.52
C VAL A 138 18.93 0.00 13.18
N LEU A 139 19.77 0.48 14.09
CA LEU A 139 20.62 1.64 13.82
C LEU A 139 21.60 1.39 12.67
N ALA A 140 22.21 0.20 12.63
CA ALA A 140 23.12 -0.19 11.55
C ALA A 140 22.41 -0.27 10.20
N HIS A 141 21.16 -0.77 10.16
CA HIS A 141 20.30 -0.76 8.98
C HIS A 141 20.05 0.68 8.49
N GLU A 142 19.65 1.59 9.37
CA GLU A 142 19.43 3.01 9.03
C GLU A 142 20.70 3.69 8.51
N LEU A 143 21.83 3.38 9.12
CA LEU A 143 23.14 3.87 8.65
C LEU A 143 23.53 3.28 7.30
N GLY A 144 23.07 2.08 6.96
CA GLY A 144 23.19 1.49 5.63
C GLY A 144 22.61 2.40 4.54
N HIS A 145 21.41 2.98 4.74
CA HIS A 145 20.82 3.95 3.83
C HIS A 145 21.67 5.22 3.67
N VAL A 146 22.31 5.68 4.75
CA VAL A 146 23.24 6.84 4.71
C VAL A 146 24.44 6.54 3.83
N ILE A 147 25.13 5.41 4.10
CA ILE A 147 26.36 5.02 3.42
C ILE A 147 26.14 4.84 1.93
N HIS A 148 25.05 4.20 1.56
CA HIS A 148 24.69 3.97 0.17
C HIS A 148 24.11 5.19 -0.54
N SER A 149 23.96 6.34 0.16
CA SER A 149 23.44 7.60 -0.40
C SER A 149 22.02 7.45 -0.99
N ASP A 150 21.16 6.69 -0.33
CA ASP A 150 19.83 6.36 -0.83
C ASP A 150 18.95 7.59 -1.03
N PHE A 151 19.14 8.69 -0.29
CA PHE A 151 18.44 9.96 -0.48
C PHE A 151 18.58 10.50 -1.91
N ILE A 152 19.80 10.45 -2.48
CA ILE A 152 20.08 10.92 -3.83
C ILE A 152 19.54 9.92 -4.85
N LEU A 153 19.87 8.63 -4.68
CA LEU A 153 19.47 7.58 -5.61
C LEU A 153 17.95 7.54 -5.77
N MET A 154 17.21 7.52 -4.67
CA MET A 154 15.74 7.44 -4.72
C MET A 154 15.12 8.71 -5.29
N THR A 155 15.71 9.89 -5.05
CA THR A 155 15.25 11.13 -5.68
C THR A 155 15.35 11.05 -7.20
N ILE A 156 16.49 10.58 -7.72
CA ILE A 156 16.70 10.42 -9.17
C ILE A 156 15.75 9.36 -9.75
N VAL A 157 15.64 8.22 -9.08
CA VAL A 157 14.81 7.10 -9.53
C VAL A 157 13.33 7.48 -9.62
N PHE A 158 12.80 8.25 -8.66
CA PHE A 158 11.41 8.75 -8.71
C PHE A 158 11.22 9.96 -9.63
N ALA A 159 12.27 10.71 -9.95
CA ALA A 159 12.20 11.82 -10.89
C ALA A 159 11.86 11.37 -12.33
N ILE A 160 12.40 10.22 -12.76
CA ILE A 160 12.19 9.70 -14.12
C ILE A 160 10.71 9.45 -14.44
N PRO A 161 9.95 8.71 -13.63
CA PRO A 161 8.50 8.56 -13.82
C PRO A 161 7.76 9.91 -13.85
N MET A 162 8.13 10.85 -12.99
CA MET A 162 7.48 12.18 -12.95
C MET A 162 7.67 12.95 -14.26
N ILE A 163 8.85 12.88 -14.87
CA ILE A 163 9.12 13.49 -16.17
C ILE A 163 8.26 12.84 -17.26
N LEU A 164 8.19 11.49 -17.28
CA LEU A 164 7.37 10.74 -18.24
C LEU A 164 5.88 11.08 -18.10
N TYR A 165 5.40 11.24 -16.86
CA TYR A 165 4.04 11.69 -16.58
C TYR A 165 3.77 13.12 -17.10
N THR A 166 4.75 14.03 -16.94
CA THR A 166 4.66 15.40 -17.46
C THR A 166 4.54 15.40 -19.00
N ILE A 167 5.35 14.57 -19.68
CA ILE A 167 5.28 14.41 -21.14
C ILE A 167 3.91 13.85 -21.55
N ALA A 168 3.42 12.83 -20.87
CA ALA A 168 2.11 12.24 -21.14
C ALA A 168 0.98 13.27 -21.03
N ARG A 169 0.97 14.06 -19.96
CA ARG A 169 -0.03 15.11 -19.74
C ARG A 169 0.05 16.20 -20.79
N TRP A 170 1.26 16.67 -21.10
CA TRP A 170 1.46 17.68 -22.13
C TRP A 170 0.90 17.21 -23.48
N ALA A 171 1.28 16.02 -23.94
CA ALA A 171 0.83 15.47 -25.20
C ALA A 171 -0.70 15.30 -25.24
N TYR A 172 -1.30 14.83 -24.13
CA TYR A 172 -2.75 14.68 -23.99
C TYR A 172 -3.46 16.03 -24.14
N TYR A 173 -3.07 17.06 -23.42
CA TYR A 173 -3.69 18.38 -23.54
C TYR A 173 -3.41 19.03 -24.92
N ALA A 174 -2.22 18.88 -25.44
CA ALA A 174 -1.87 19.39 -26.78
C ALA A 174 -2.77 18.81 -27.88
N SER A 175 -3.20 17.56 -27.76
CA SER A 175 -4.09 16.91 -28.72
C SER A 175 -5.48 17.56 -28.79
N PHE A 176 -6.00 18.07 -27.65
CA PHE A 176 -7.31 18.74 -27.61
C PHE A 176 -7.25 20.17 -28.17
N PHE A 177 -6.22 20.94 -27.82
CA PHE A 177 -6.16 22.37 -28.18
C PHE A 177 -5.89 22.58 -29.67
N ARG A 178 -5.23 21.64 -30.37
CA ARG A 178 -5.04 21.72 -31.82
C ARG A 178 -6.32 21.45 -32.61
N ARG A 179 -7.21 20.58 -32.12
CA ARG A 179 -8.51 20.32 -32.75
C ARG A 179 -9.43 21.56 -32.78
N GLY A 180 -9.31 22.47 -31.83
CA GLY A 180 -10.14 23.68 -31.74
C GLY A 180 -9.66 24.87 -32.54
N ARG A 181 -8.43 24.85 -33.09
CA ARG A 181 -7.78 26.01 -33.68
C ARG A 181 -7.53 25.95 -35.19
N SER A 182 -7.50 24.80 -35.78
CA SER A 182 -7.41 24.60 -37.24
C SER A 182 -8.70 23.94 -37.71
N GLY A 183 -9.39 24.66 -38.62
CA GLY A 183 -10.57 24.10 -39.29
C GLY A 183 -10.27 22.71 -39.91
N ASP A 184 -11.30 21.96 -40.22
CA ASP A 184 -11.41 20.59 -40.75
C ASP A 184 -10.31 20.13 -41.75
N SER A 185 -9.04 20.10 -41.36
CA SER A 185 -7.98 19.54 -42.20
C SER A 185 -7.56 18.17 -41.63
N ASP A 186 -7.48 17.19 -42.53
CA ASP A 186 -7.02 15.82 -42.25
C ASP A 186 -5.64 15.79 -41.53
N GLU A 187 -4.81 16.78 -41.80
CA GLU A 187 -3.49 16.96 -41.18
C GLU A 187 -3.60 17.30 -39.67
N ALA A 188 -4.54 18.15 -39.27
CA ALA A 188 -4.77 18.47 -37.87
C ALA A 188 -5.30 17.26 -37.07
N ALA A 189 -6.13 16.44 -37.71
CA ALA A 189 -6.62 15.20 -37.13
C ALA A 189 -5.50 14.17 -36.94
N ALA A 190 -4.62 14.01 -37.93
CA ALA A 190 -3.46 13.11 -37.87
C ALA A 190 -2.48 13.51 -36.76
N ILE A 191 -2.16 14.81 -36.61
CA ILE A 191 -1.31 15.32 -35.55
C ILE A 191 -1.97 15.10 -34.17
N GLY A 192 -3.28 15.35 -34.06
CA GLY A 192 -4.03 15.08 -32.82
C GLY A 192 -3.96 13.62 -32.39
N LEU A 193 -4.10 12.68 -33.34
CA LEU A 193 -3.99 11.25 -33.08
C LEU A 193 -2.55 10.86 -32.68
N ALA A 194 -1.54 11.41 -33.34
CA ALA A 194 -0.14 11.18 -32.98
C ALA A 194 0.17 11.66 -31.55
N LEU A 195 -0.36 12.81 -31.14
CA LEU A 195 -0.20 13.32 -29.76
C LEU A 195 -0.90 12.44 -28.72
N ILE A 196 -2.07 11.87 -29.03
CA ILE A 196 -2.75 10.89 -28.19
C ILE A 196 -1.91 9.62 -28.06
N ALA A 197 -1.31 9.13 -29.13
CA ALA A 197 -0.43 7.98 -29.10
C ALA A 197 0.83 8.25 -28.24
N ILE A 198 1.45 9.41 -28.39
CA ILE A 198 2.58 9.84 -27.55
C ILE A 198 2.14 9.90 -26.08
N ALA A 199 0.97 10.47 -25.78
CA ALA A 199 0.43 10.53 -24.41
C ALA A 199 0.25 9.12 -23.82
N ALA A 200 -0.35 8.20 -24.57
CA ALA A 200 -0.59 6.82 -24.13
C ALA A 200 0.73 6.07 -23.88
N LEU A 201 1.69 6.17 -24.82
CA LEU A 201 3.01 5.54 -24.67
C LEU A 201 3.80 6.10 -23.49
N SER A 202 3.78 7.43 -23.31
CA SER A 202 4.46 8.09 -22.19
C SER A 202 3.82 7.74 -20.84
N TYR A 203 2.48 7.60 -20.80
CA TYR A 203 1.77 7.17 -19.59
C TYR A 203 2.08 5.70 -19.26
N LEU A 204 2.16 4.83 -20.25
CA LEU A 204 2.59 3.44 -20.08
C LEU A 204 4.04 3.39 -19.56
N ALA A 205 4.94 4.18 -20.13
CA ALA A 205 6.33 4.29 -19.69
C ALA A 205 6.45 4.83 -18.26
N TYR A 206 5.63 5.84 -17.89
CA TYR A 206 5.49 6.32 -16.51
C TYR A 206 5.10 5.20 -15.55
N TYR A 207 4.08 4.41 -15.91
CA TYR A 207 3.62 3.32 -15.06
C TYR A 207 4.71 2.24 -14.87
N ILE A 208 5.36 1.82 -15.95
CA ILE A 208 6.49 0.88 -15.91
C ILE A 208 7.65 1.46 -15.09
N GLY A 209 8.02 2.71 -15.32
CA GLY A 209 9.07 3.40 -14.58
C GLY A 209 8.77 3.48 -13.08
N SER A 210 7.52 3.71 -12.71
CA SER A 210 7.08 3.71 -11.30
C SER A 210 7.24 2.32 -10.66
N LEU A 211 6.92 1.24 -11.37
CA LEU A 211 7.15 -0.12 -10.87
C LEU A 211 8.64 -0.43 -10.72
N ILE A 212 9.47 0.04 -11.65
CA ILE A 212 10.94 -0.11 -11.56
C ILE A 212 11.46 0.66 -10.34
N ALA A 213 10.97 1.87 -10.09
CA ALA A 213 11.35 2.66 -8.91
C ALA A 213 11.04 1.92 -7.60
N LEU A 214 9.88 1.26 -7.52
CA LEU A 214 9.52 0.42 -6.38
C LEU A 214 10.43 -0.82 -6.25
N ILE A 215 10.87 -1.41 -7.36
CA ILE A 215 11.84 -2.52 -7.33
C ILE A 215 13.18 -2.03 -6.75
N VAL A 216 13.67 -0.88 -7.22
CA VAL A 216 14.92 -0.28 -6.71
C VAL A 216 14.79 0.00 -5.21
N SER A 217 13.69 0.59 -4.76
CA SER A 217 13.41 0.83 -3.33
C SER A 217 13.56 -0.46 -2.52
N ARG A 218 12.93 -1.56 -2.95
CA ARG A 218 13.04 -2.86 -2.25
C ARG A 218 14.45 -3.46 -2.26
N ILE A 219 15.20 -3.27 -3.33
CA ILE A 219 16.60 -3.71 -3.40
C ILE A 219 17.44 -2.95 -2.38
N ARG A 220 17.19 -1.66 -2.18
CA ARG A 220 17.91 -0.84 -1.20
C ARG A 220 17.70 -1.32 0.24
N GLU A 221 16.50 -1.78 0.57
CA GLU A 221 16.21 -2.41 1.86
C GLU A 221 17.11 -3.62 2.13
N TYR A 222 17.27 -4.50 1.11
CA TYR A 222 18.16 -5.65 1.26
C TYR A 222 19.64 -5.27 1.44
N TYR A 223 20.10 -4.19 0.81
CA TYR A 223 21.46 -3.69 1.04
C TYR A 223 21.64 -3.08 2.43
N ALA A 224 20.61 -2.44 2.96
CA ALA A 224 20.63 -1.94 4.34
C ALA A 224 20.61 -3.10 5.36
N ASP A 225 19.83 -4.16 5.09
CA ASP A 225 19.82 -5.40 5.88
C ASP A 225 21.22 -6.06 5.89
N GLU A 226 21.82 -6.19 4.70
CA GLU A 226 23.17 -6.75 4.52
C GLU A 226 24.23 -5.94 5.28
N HIS A 227 24.18 -4.60 5.18
CA HIS A 227 25.06 -3.74 5.94
C HIS A 227 24.95 -3.92 7.47
N SER A 228 23.72 -4.05 7.97
CA SER A 228 23.49 -4.34 9.40
C SER A 228 24.07 -5.69 9.81
N ALA A 229 23.84 -6.73 9.01
CA ALA A 229 24.34 -8.07 9.26
C ALA A 229 25.87 -8.15 9.24
N GLU A 230 26.51 -7.51 8.25
CA GLU A 230 27.99 -7.47 8.13
C GLU A 230 28.65 -6.66 9.24
N LEU A 231 28.05 -5.50 9.61
CA LEU A 231 28.61 -4.65 10.67
C LEU A 231 28.62 -5.31 12.04
N LEU A 232 27.54 -6.04 12.36
CA LEU A 232 27.35 -6.67 13.66
C LEU A 232 27.73 -8.16 13.68
N GLU A 233 28.05 -8.74 12.53
CA GLU A 233 28.42 -10.15 12.35
C GLU A 233 27.34 -11.13 12.88
N ASN A 234 26.10 -10.65 13.09
CA ASN A 234 24.96 -11.47 13.53
C ASN A 234 23.62 -10.99 12.93
N PRO A 235 23.14 -11.61 11.85
CA PRO A 235 21.89 -11.24 11.20
C PRO A 235 20.64 -11.47 12.07
N ASN A 236 20.71 -12.32 13.10
CA ASN A 236 19.58 -12.62 13.97
C ASN A 236 19.06 -11.36 14.70
N HIS A 237 19.96 -10.46 15.13
CA HIS A 237 19.56 -9.24 15.84
C HIS A 237 18.61 -8.37 15.01
N LEU A 238 18.86 -8.26 13.69
CA LEU A 238 17.91 -7.54 12.82
C LEU A 238 16.65 -8.36 12.58
N ALA A 239 16.74 -9.68 12.37
CA ALA A 239 15.59 -10.54 12.12
C ALA A 239 14.60 -10.53 13.28
N THR A 240 15.08 -10.67 14.52
CA THR A 240 14.25 -10.61 15.73
C THR A 240 13.72 -9.20 16.00
N GLY A 241 14.56 -8.17 15.79
CA GLY A 241 14.17 -6.76 15.86
C GLY A 241 13.02 -6.42 14.91
N LEU A 242 13.08 -6.88 13.65
CA LEU A 242 12.01 -6.70 12.67
C LEU A 242 10.69 -7.31 13.15
N VAL A 243 10.72 -8.49 13.74
CA VAL A 243 9.52 -9.13 14.29
C VAL A 243 8.98 -8.36 15.49
N LYS A 244 9.83 -7.93 16.43
CA LYS A 244 9.43 -7.15 17.59
C LYS A 244 8.86 -5.78 17.22
N ILE A 245 9.44 -5.11 16.22
CA ILE A 245 8.91 -3.84 15.69
C ILE A 245 7.50 -4.07 15.11
N ALA A 246 7.33 -5.11 14.30
CA ALA A 246 6.03 -5.44 13.75
C ALA A 246 4.99 -5.70 14.85
N TYR A 247 5.37 -6.44 15.90
CA TYR A 247 4.53 -6.69 17.08
C TYR A 247 4.22 -5.39 17.84
N GLY A 248 5.23 -4.58 18.13
CA GLY A 248 5.07 -3.33 18.87
C GLY A 248 4.16 -2.30 18.21
N LEU A 249 4.07 -2.32 16.88
CA LEU A 249 3.14 -1.47 16.11
C LEU A 249 1.66 -1.83 16.32
N VAL A 250 1.34 -3.00 16.82
CA VAL A 250 -0.04 -3.50 17.01
C VAL A 250 -0.34 -3.82 18.48
N ALA A 251 0.65 -4.26 19.25
CA ALA A 251 0.45 -4.61 20.66
C ALA A 251 -0.09 -3.41 21.45
N ASP A 252 -1.11 -3.69 22.24
CA ASP A 252 -1.67 -2.72 23.18
C ASP A 252 -0.79 -2.68 24.44
N GLN A 253 0.04 -1.69 24.52
CA GLN A 253 0.94 -1.50 25.67
C GLN A 253 0.23 -0.96 26.92
N GLY A 254 -1.06 -1.17 27.07
CA GLY A 254 -1.83 -0.60 28.16
C GLY A 254 -2.00 0.94 28.04
N LEU A 255 -1.73 1.49 26.86
CA LEU A 255 -1.99 2.90 26.57
C LEU A 255 -3.48 3.20 26.66
N SER A 256 -3.84 4.29 27.31
CA SER A 256 -5.19 4.82 27.29
C SER A 256 -5.62 5.17 25.85
N ILE A 257 -6.93 5.16 25.58
CA ILE A 257 -7.48 5.53 24.26
C ILE A 257 -7.01 6.92 23.83
N GLU A 258 -6.80 7.84 24.78
CA GLU A 258 -6.30 9.19 24.54
C GLU A 258 -4.81 9.20 24.13
N GLU A 259 -3.98 8.37 24.72
CA GLU A 259 -2.55 8.24 24.36
C GLU A 259 -2.37 7.59 22.99
N ARG A 260 -3.18 6.56 22.66
CA ARG A 260 -3.22 5.97 21.31
C ARG A 260 -3.61 6.99 20.24
N ASN A 261 -4.54 7.90 20.54
CA ASN A 261 -4.96 8.94 19.61
C ASN A 261 -3.92 10.04 19.42
N LYS A 262 -2.93 10.17 20.30
CA LYS A 262 -1.84 11.15 20.22
C LYS A 262 -0.62 10.65 19.46
N SER A 263 -0.54 9.35 19.13
CA SER A 263 0.59 8.79 18.39
C SER A 263 0.75 9.44 17.00
N ARG A 264 1.90 10.05 16.76
CA ARG A 264 2.20 10.94 15.65
C ARG A 264 2.89 10.25 14.45
N VAL A 265 3.27 8.98 14.60
CA VAL A 265 4.10 8.22 13.63
C VAL A 265 3.43 7.92 12.29
N ARG A 266 2.23 8.35 12.07
CA ARG A 266 1.43 8.04 10.87
C ARG A 266 1.85 8.68 9.58
N GLY A 267 2.53 9.81 9.65
CA GLY A 267 3.12 10.44 8.46
C GLY A 267 4.34 9.70 7.91
N LEU A 268 4.82 8.68 8.64
CA LEU A 268 6.04 7.92 8.33
C LEU A 268 5.82 6.75 7.34
N LYS A 269 4.65 6.63 6.73
CA LYS A 269 4.44 5.68 5.63
C LYS A 269 5.42 5.93 4.48
N GLY A 270 6.58 5.38 4.52
CA GLY A 270 7.62 5.53 3.51
C GLY A 270 8.94 6.10 4.01
N LEU A 271 9.02 6.43 5.30
CA LEU A 271 10.27 6.85 5.94
C LEU A 271 10.76 5.86 7.01
N GLY A 272 10.01 4.81 7.32
CA GLY A 272 10.37 3.87 8.37
C GLY A 272 10.84 2.52 7.83
N ILE A 273 11.41 1.70 8.71
CA ILE A 273 11.89 0.34 8.46
C ILE A 273 10.84 -0.57 7.83
N PHE A 274 9.56 -0.26 8.06
CA PHE A 274 8.40 -0.98 7.51
C PHE A 274 7.35 -0.03 6.94
N ASP A 275 6.67 -0.46 5.88
CA ASP A 275 5.31 0.04 5.64
C ASP A 275 4.41 -0.44 6.79
N PRO A 276 3.74 0.47 7.54
CA PRO A 276 2.83 0.08 8.63
C PRO A 276 1.71 -0.87 8.20
N SER A 277 1.38 -0.95 6.90
CA SER A 277 0.45 -1.93 6.37
C SER A 277 1.05 -3.34 6.32
N ASP A 278 2.34 -3.46 6.03
CA ASP A 278 3.04 -4.74 5.97
C ASP A 278 3.41 -5.24 7.37
N ALA A 279 3.79 -4.34 8.28
CA ALA A 279 4.07 -4.66 9.68
C ALA A 279 2.86 -5.26 10.43
N LYS A 280 1.64 -4.83 10.08
CA LYS A 280 0.41 -5.38 10.67
C LYS A 280 0.24 -6.88 10.44
N HIS A 281 0.80 -7.42 9.38
CA HIS A 281 0.74 -8.86 9.11
C HIS A 281 1.43 -9.68 10.19
N LEU A 282 2.69 -9.38 10.46
CA LEU A 282 3.46 -10.11 11.45
C LEU A 282 2.93 -9.92 12.87
N ALA A 283 2.47 -8.73 13.18
CA ALA A 283 2.03 -8.39 14.53
C ALA A 283 0.67 -8.99 14.90
N VAL A 284 -0.29 -9.02 13.97
CA VAL A 284 -1.58 -9.70 14.19
C VAL A 284 -1.36 -11.20 14.41
N GLU A 285 -0.29 -11.75 13.84
CA GLU A 285 0.08 -13.16 13.87
C GLU A 285 0.89 -13.55 15.10
N SER A 286 1.56 -12.59 15.75
CA SER A 286 2.52 -12.87 16.83
C SER A 286 1.93 -12.99 18.24
N VAL A 287 0.64 -12.66 18.44
CA VAL A 287 0.01 -12.70 19.76
C VAL A 287 -0.39 -14.12 20.15
N GLY A 288 0.39 -14.73 21.04
CA GLY A 288 0.08 -16.02 21.64
C GLY A 288 -0.91 -15.92 22.81
N LYS A 289 -1.19 -17.08 23.44
CA LYS A 289 -2.05 -17.15 24.63
C LYS A 289 -1.58 -16.18 25.72
N GLY A 290 -2.47 -15.31 26.16
CA GLY A 290 -2.20 -14.33 27.22
C GLY A 290 -1.56 -13.01 26.75
N GLY A 291 -1.58 -12.71 25.44
CA GLY A 291 -0.99 -11.48 24.92
C GLY A 291 0.53 -11.53 24.77
N ALA A 292 1.14 -12.71 24.98
CA ALA A 292 2.56 -12.92 24.81
C ALA A 292 2.92 -13.22 23.34
N TYR A 293 4.06 -12.74 22.95
CA TYR A 293 4.73 -13.00 21.69
C TYR A 293 4.97 -14.52 21.46
N SER A 294 4.53 -15.04 20.32
CA SER A 294 4.69 -16.44 19.94
C SER A 294 5.46 -16.59 18.62
N MET A 295 6.69 -17.08 18.70
CA MET A 295 7.51 -17.39 17.52
C MET A 295 6.83 -18.39 16.60
N ASP A 296 6.15 -19.41 17.15
CA ASP A 296 5.43 -20.42 16.38
C ASP A 296 4.34 -19.81 15.48
N ALA A 297 3.63 -18.81 15.99
CA ALA A 297 2.60 -18.12 15.22
C ALA A 297 3.21 -17.28 14.07
N ILE A 298 4.33 -16.62 14.32
CA ILE A 298 5.06 -15.81 13.33
C ILE A 298 5.57 -16.70 12.20
N GLU A 299 6.20 -17.83 12.54
CA GLU A 299 6.71 -18.77 11.57
C GLU A 299 5.58 -19.36 10.69
N ALA A 300 4.45 -19.69 11.30
CA ALA A 300 3.27 -20.17 10.57
C ALA A 300 2.72 -19.10 9.60
N ALA A 301 2.70 -17.87 10.03
CA ALA A 301 2.18 -16.75 9.28
C ALA A 301 3.08 -16.34 8.10
N ALA A 302 4.38 -16.48 8.25
CA ALA A 302 5.35 -16.28 7.18
C ALA A 302 5.08 -17.16 5.94
N ALA A 303 4.35 -18.27 6.10
CA ALA A 303 3.99 -19.16 4.99
C ALA A 303 3.19 -18.43 3.89
N TRP A 304 2.29 -17.53 4.25
CA TRP A 304 1.54 -16.77 3.26
C TRP A 304 2.43 -15.79 2.51
N ASP A 305 3.24 -15.02 3.20
CA ASP A 305 4.15 -14.03 2.60
C ASP A 305 5.16 -14.66 1.64
N LEU A 306 5.67 -15.85 2.00
CA LEU A 306 6.68 -16.54 1.21
C LEU A 306 6.09 -17.25 -0.01
N TYR A 307 4.90 -17.85 0.12
CA TYR A 307 4.41 -18.81 -0.87
C TYR A 307 3.13 -18.42 -1.59
N ASN A 308 2.29 -17.50 -1.05
CA ASN A 308 1.06 -17.10 -1.72
C ASN A 308 1.36 -16.15 -2.89
N PRO A 309 0.83 -16.41 -4.11
CA PRO A 309 1.00 -15.49 -5.25
C PRO A 309 0.46 -14.07 -5.01
N TRP A 310 -0.57 -13.93 -4.17
CA TRP A 310 -1.10 -12.61 -3.79
C TRP A 310 -0.08 -11.78 -3.00
N ALA A 311 0.73 -12.40 -2.15
CA ALA A 311 1.80 -11.70 -1.46
C ALA A 311 2.79 -11.08 -2.45
N LYS A 312 3.20 -11.85 -3.48
CA LYS A 312 4.04 -11.32 -4.57
C LYS A 312 3.36 -10.21 -5.37
N TYR A 313 2.06 -10.34 -5.64
CA TYR A 313 1.27 -9.33 -6.33
C TYR A 313 1.26 -8.01 -5.56
N PHE A 314 0.98 -8.03 -4.25
CA PHE A 314 1.00 -6.82 -3.43
C PHE A 314 2.39 -6.22 -3.30
N GLN A 315 3.41 -7.05 -3.19
CA GLN A 315 4.80 -6.58 -3.12
C GLN A 315 5.22 -5.77 -4.36
N ILE A 316 4.61 -5.99 -5.54
CA ILE A 316 4.90 -5.18 -6.74
C ILE A 316 4.65 -3.70 -6.47
N PHE A 317 3.64 -3.37 -5.66
CA PHE A 317 3.21 -2.00 -5.35
C PHE A 317 3.74 -1.48 -4.00
N SER A 318 4.57 -2.24 -3.29
CA SER A 318 5.17 -1.85 -2.02
C SER A 318 6.56 -1.25 -2.21
N THR A 319 6.90 -0.27 -1.38
CA THR A 319 8.25 0.33 -1.28
C THR A 319 9.22 -0.57 -0.53
N HIS A 320 8.72 -1.41 0.39
CA HIS A 320 9.52 -2.34 1.20
C HIS A 320 9.26 -3.80 0.79
N PRO A 321 10.26 -4.70 0.95
CA PRO A 321 10.03 -6.12 0.82
C PRO A 321 9.12 -6.64 1.94
N LEU A 322 8.43 -7.75 1.67
CA LEU A 322 7.65 -8.44 2.70
C LEU A 322 8.57 -8.87 3.86
N PRO A 323 8.16 -8.69 5.13
CA PRO A 323 8.99 -8.99 6.29
C PRO A 323 9.53 -10.42 6.29
N ALA A 324 8.70 -11.41 5.98
CA ALA A 324 9.15 -12.81 5.92
C ALA A 324 10.25 -13.04 4.87
N LYS A 325 10.30 -12.27 3.79
CA LYS A 325 11.39 -12.35 2.80
C LYS A 325 12.68 -11.70 3.29
N ARG A 326 12.59 -10.63 4.07
CA ARG A 326 13.75 -10.04 4.73
C ARG A 326 14.34 -11.04 5.72
N ILE A 327 13.51 -11.63 6.58
CA ILE A 327 13.91 -12.68 7.52
C ILE A 327 14.52 -13.87 6.80
N GLN A 328 13.92 -14.32 5.68
CA GLN A 328 14.48 -15.42 4.88
C GLN A 328 15.89 -15.11 4.37
N ARG A 329 16.15 -13.88 3.93
CA ARG A 329 17.49 -13.47 3.47
C ARG A 329 18.48 -13.34 4.63
N LEU A 330 18.05 -12.79 5.76
CA LEU A 330 18.86 -12.74 6.98
C LEU A 330 19.23 -14.15 7.49
N ASN A 331 18.30 -15.11 7.41
CA ASN A 331 18.61 -16.51 7.73
C ASN A 331 19.68 -17.11 6.79
N GLN A 332 19.67 -16.79 5.51
CA GLN A 332 20.75 -17.20 4.58
C GLN A 332 22.10 -16.58 4.98
N GLN A 333 22.10 -15.32 5.40
CA GLN A 333 23.32 -14.69 5.92
C GLN A 333 23.79 -15.32 7.25
N CYS A 334 22.87 -15.75 8.12
CA CYS A 334 23.24 -16.53 9.31
C CYS A 334 24.04 -17.78 8.92
N GLU A 335 23.60 -18.51 7.88
CA GLU A 335 24.30 -19.69 7.39
C GLU A 335 25.72 -19.32 6.85
N GLU A 336 25.85 -18.18 6.16
CA GLU A 336 27.14 -17.66 5.66
C GLU A 336 28.10 -17.30 6.80
N PHE A 337 27.59 -16.78 7.92
CA PHE A 337 28.37 -16.48 9.13
C PHE A 337 28.57 -17.70 10.05
N GLY A 338 28.01 -18.88 9.70
CA GLY A 338 28.06 -20.07 10.54
C GLY A 338 27.21 -19.97 11.82
N ILE A 339 26.20 -19.13 11.81
CA ILE A 339 25.28 -18.88 12.94
C ILE A 339 23.95 -19.58 12.67
N GLN A 340 23.34 -20.14 13.69
CA GLN A 340 22.02 -20.74 13.61
C GLN A 340 20.94 -19.63 13.55
N PRO A 341 20.00 -19.66 12.57
CA PRO A 341 18.86 -18.76 12.57
C PRO A 341 17.96 -18.95 13.79
N GLU A 342 17.58 -17.87 14.46
CA GLU A 342 16.66 -17.89 15.59
C GLU A 342 15.19 -18.06 15.16
N ILE A 343 14.86 -17.62 13.93
CA ILE A 343 13.50 -17.73 13.37
C ILE A 343 13.48 -18.86 12.35
N ASP A 344 12.90 -20.01 12.73
CA ASP A 344 12.82 -21.18 11.84
C ASP A 344 11.66 -21.08 10.86
N LEU A 345 11.98 -20.78 9.60
CA LEU A 345 11.00 -20.74 8.51
C LEU A 345 10.65 -22.13 7.92
N SER A 346 11.19 -23.22 8.46
CA SER A 346 10.89 -24.58 8.01
C SER A 346 9.41 -24.95 8.23
N LYS A 347 8.81 -24.44 9.30
CA LYS A 347 7.36 -24.60 9.58
C LYS A 347 6.51 -23.96 8.48
N ALA A 348 6.89 -22.79 7.98
CA ALA A 348 6.21 -22.13 6.86
C ALA A 348 6.18 -23.03 5.61
N LYS A 349 7.28 -23.75 5.34
CA LYS A 349 7.37 -24.70 4.22
C LYS A 349 6.45 -25.90 4.43
N LYS A 350 6.43 -26.48 5.63
CA LYS A 350 5.53 -27.62 5.98
C LYS A 350 4.06 -27.23 5.83
N ILE A 351 3.65 -26.07 6.37
CA ILE A 351 2.28 -25.56 6.26
C ILE A 351 1.89 -25.37 4.79
N LYS A 352 2.79 -24.84 3.96
CA LYS A 352 2.55 -24.72 2.51
C LYS A 352 2.37 -26.08 1.85
N GLU A 353 3.18 -27.07 2.17
CA GLU A 353 3.09 -28.42 1.61
C GLU A 353 1.78 -29.10 1.98
N GLU A 354 1.36 -29.00 3.23
CA GLU A 354 0.11 -29.57 3.75
C GLU A 354 -1.15 -28.91 3.16
N GLN A 355 -1.17 -27.57 3.07
CA GLN A 355 -2.38 -26.84 2.69
C GLN A 355 -2.49 -26.57 1.19
N ALA A 356 -1.38 -26.35 0.49
CA ALA A 356 -1.37 -25.83 -0.87
C ALA A 356 -0.87 -26.82 -1.93
N GLY A 357 -0.22 -27.90 -1.52
CA GLY A 357 0.38 -28.85 -2.45
C GLY A 357 1.47 -28.18 -3.32
N LYS A 358 1.52 -28.51 -4.63
CA LYS A 358 2.61 -28.07 -5.52
C LYS A 358 2.48 -26.64 -6.02
N SER A 359 1.26 -26.15 -6.27
CA SER A 359 1.06 -24.81 -6.88
C SER A 359 -0.28 -24.17 -6.50
N MET A 360 -0.28 -22.88 -6.28
CA MET A 360 -1.47 -22.03 -6.07
C MET A 360 -1.78 -21.12 -7.28
N ALA A 361 -1.07 -21.29 -8.40
CA ALA A 361 -1.19 -20.42 -9.57
C ALA A 361 -2.61 -20.44 -10.17
N GLY A 362 -3.24 -21.60 -10.27
CA GLY A 362 -4.59 -21.74 -10.80
C GLY A 362 -5.63 -21.02 -9.94
N GLU A 363 -5.51 -21.11 -8.62
CA GLU A 363 -6.39 -20.43 -7.68
C GLU A 363 -6.20 -18.90 -7.77
N PHE A 364 -4.97 -18.43 -7.90
CA PHE A 364 -4.64 -17.02 -8.07
C PHE A 364 -5.20 -16.46 -9.39
N LEU A 365 -5.04 -17.16 -10.49
CA LEU A 365 -5.58 -16.74 -11.79
C LEU A 365 -7.12 -16.71 -11.77
N THR A 366 -7.76 -17.67 -11.12
CA THR A 366 -9.21 -17.68 -10.91
C THR A 366 -9.65 -16.48 -10.08
N ASP A 367 -8.95 -16.17 -8.99
CA ASP A 367 -9.22 -14.99 -8.16
C ASP A 367 -9.06 -13.69 -8.97
N LEU A 368 -8.00 -13.56 -9.77
CA LEU A 368 -7.78 -12.40 -10.66
C LEU A 368 -8.88 -12.28 -11.69
N PHE A 369 -9.27 -13.38 -12.33
CA PHE A 369 -10.35 -13.39 -13.32
C PHE A 369 -11.65 -12.85 -12.71
N PHE A 370 -12.12 -13.40 -11.59
CA PHE A 370 -13.35 -12.91 -10.96
C PHE A 370 -13.22 -11.49 -10.41
N LYS A 371 -12.05 -11.12 -9.87
CA LYS A 371 -11.81 -9.75 -9.39
C LYS A 371 -12.02 -8.72 -10.49
N TYR A 372 -11.48 -8.98 -11.67
CA TYR A 372 -11.45 -8.04 -12.77
C TYR A 372 -12.49 -8.32 -13.86
N LEU A 373 -13.32 -9.35 -13.71
CA LEU A 373 -14.29 -9.75 -14.73
C LEU A 373 -15.17 -8.59 -15.23
N PRO A 374 -15.84 -7.79 -14.39
CA PRO A 374 -16.63 -6.67 -14.90
C PRO A 374 -15.76 -5.62 -15.62
N THR A 375 -14.56 -5.36 -15.13
CA THR A 375 -13.62 -4.40 -15.72
C THR A 375 -13.11 -4.89 -17.08
N ILE A 376 -12.77 -6.17 -17.20
CA ILE A 376 -12.35 -6.80 -18.48
C ILE A 376 -13.47 -6.68 -19.50
N LEU A 377 -14.70 -7.04 -19.12
CA LEU A 377 -15.86 -6.94 -19.99
C LEU A 377 -16.11 -5.49 -20.42
N PHE A 378 -15.96 -4.52 -19.54
CA PHE A 378 -16.11 -3.10 -19.84
C PHE A 378 -15.00 -2.59 -20.77
N ILE A 379 -13.76 -3.00 -20.59
CA ILE A 379 -12.64 -2.65 -21.49
C ILE A 379 -12.89 -3.23 -22.88
N LEU A 380 -13.31 -4.49 -22.97
CA LEU A 380 -13.66 -5.12 -24.26
C LEU A 380 -14.80 -4.36 -24.95
N PHE A 381 -15.78 -3.87 -24.20
CA PHE A 381 -16.83 -3.01 -24.74
C PHE A 381 -16.28 -1.68 -25.28
N ILE A 382 -15.37 -1.03 -24.55
CA ILE A 382 -14.72 0.20 -25.05
C ILE A 382 -13.94 -0.07 -26.33
N VAL A 383 -13.17 -1.15 -26.39
CA VAL A 383 -12.42 -1.56 -27.57
C VAL A 383 -13.37 -1.79 -28.75
N PHE A 384 -14.46 -2.53 -28.54
CA PHE A 384 -15.48 -2.71 -29.55
C PHE A 384 -16.06 -1.37 -30.03
N THR A 385 -16.39 -0.46 -29.10
CA THR A 385 -16.93 0.87 -29.45
C THR A 385 -15.95 1.68 -30.27
N VAL A 386 -14.66 1.64 -29.95
CA VAL A 386 -13.61 2.31 -30.75
C VAL A 386 -13.56 1.73 -32.18
N PHE A 387 -13.55 0.41 -32.34
CA PHE A 387 -13.55 -0.23 -33.64
C PHE A 387 -14.82 0.09 -34.44
N TRP A 388 -15.99 0.14 -33.78
CA TRP A 388 -17.24 0.54 -34.39
C TRP A 388 -17.20 2.01 -34.88
N LEU A 389 -16.62 2.92 -34.10
CA LEU A 389 -16.42 4.32 -34.51
C LEU A 389 -15.47 4.46 -35.70
N LEU A 390 -14.42 3.65 -35.76
CA LEU A 390 -13.49 3.61 -36.89
C LEU A 390 -14.15 3.07 -38.19
N ASP A 391 -15.04 2.08 -38.07
CA ASP A 391 -15.83 1.54 -39.17
C ASP A 391 -16.84 2.60 -39.65
N LEU A 392 -17.54 3.29 -38.71
CA LEU A 392 -18.45 4.38 -39.05
C LEU A 392 -17.74 5.55 -39.75
N ALA A 393 -16.48 5.79 -39.41
CA ALA A 393 -15.62 6.78 -40.09
C ALA A 393 -15.05 6.29 -41.44
N GLY A 394 -15.33 5.06 -41.85
CA GLY A 394 -14.83 4.45 -43.09
C GLY A 394 -13.34 4.09 -43.06
N LEU A 395 -12.70 4.09 -41.88
CA LEU A 395 -11.28 3.78 -41.73
C LEU A 395 -10.99 2.27 -41.72
N ILE A 396 -11.95 1.47 -41.29
CA ILE A 396 -11.88 0.00 -41.27
C ILE A 396 -13.24 -0.57 -41.65
N VAL A 397 -13.30 -1.88 -41.91
CA VAL A 397 -14.56 -2.61 -42.12
C VAL A 397 -14.66 -3.70 -41.06
N LEU A 398 -15.69 -3.63 -40.20
CA LEU A 398 -15.95 -4.66 -39.22
C LEU A 398 -16.54 -5.92 -39.86
N PRO A 399 -16.03 -7.12 -39.52
CA PRO A 399 -16.53 -8.37 -40.07
C PRO A 399 -17.95 -8.68 -39.55
N PHE A 400 -18.66 -9.57 -40.23
CA PHE A 400 -19.98 -10.10 -39.85
C PHE A 400 -21.14 -9.09 -39.78
N GLY A 401 -21.04 -7.95 -40.49
CA GLY A 401 -22.11 -6.94 -40.50
C GLY A 401 -22.31 -6.23 -39.14
N LEU A 402 -21.29 -6.25 -38.28
CA LEU A 402 -21.33 -5.61 -36.97
C LEU A 402 -21.16 -4.09 -37.02
N GLY A 403 -20.89 -3.54 -38.24
CA GLY A 403 -20.55 -2.15 -38.45
C GLY A 403 -21.70 -1.26 -38.91
N VAL A 404 -21.40 0.03 -39.02
CA VAL A 404 -22.08 1.15 -39.68
C VAL A 404 -23.48 1.53 -39.13
N SER A 405 -24.35 0.58 -38.77
CA SER A 405 -25.70 0.92 -38.30
C SER A 405 -25.73 1.28 -36.80
N VAL A 406 -26.25 2.46 -36.47
CA VAL A 406 -26.50 2.87 -35.07
C VAL A 406 -27.42 1.88 -34.36
N ASN A 407 -28.41 1.33 -35.08
CA ASN A 407 -29.30 0.31 -34.52
C ASN A 407 -28.57 -0.97 -34.11
N ASN A 408 -27.65 -1.46 -34.95
CA ASN A 408 -26.82 -2.61 -34.59
C ASN A 408 -25.94 -2.33 -33.38
N PHE A 409 -25.38 -1.13 -33.29
CA PHE A 409 -24.61 -0.72 -32.12
C PHE A 409 -25.46 -0.70 -30.82
N LEU A 410 -26.66 -0.13 -30.85
CA LEU A 410 -27.57 -0.09 -29.69
C LEU A 410 -27.92 -1.49 -29.20
N LEU A 411 -28.22 -2.41 -30.12
CA LEU A 411 -28.50 -3.81 -29.79
C LEU A 411 -27.30 -4.48 -29.11
N ILE A 412 -26.11 -4.39 -29.73
CA ILE A 412 -24.89 -5.03 -29.22
C ILE A 412 -24.49 -4.42 -27.89
N ALA A 413 -24.53 -3.09 -27.76
CA ALA A 413 -24.25 -2.39 -26.51
C ALA A 413 -25.21 -2.79 -25.40
N GLY A 414 -26.52 -2.90 -25.69
CA GLY A 414 -27.53 -3.39 -24.76
C GLY A 414 -27.20 -4.78 -24.23
N ILE A 415 -26.93 -5.74 -25.13
CA ILE A 415 -26.51 -7.10 -24.75
C ILE A 415 -25.23 -7.05 -23.89
N TRP A 416 -24.24 -6.23 -24.28
CA TRP A 416 -22.98 -6.13 -23.57
C TRP A 416 -23.14 -5.62 -22.13
N PHE A 417 -23.97 -4.62 -21.90
CA PHE A 417 -24.28 -4.14 -20.55
C PHE A 417 -24.96 -5.22 -19.70
N TYR A 418 -25.82 -6.07 -20.25
CA TYR A 418 -26.34 -7.25 -19.54
C TYR A 418 -25.22 -8.22 -19.17
N VAL A 419 -24.28 -8.51 -20.09
CA VAL A 419 -23.13 -9.39 -19.83
C VAL A 419 -22.25 -8.83 -18.72
N ILE A 420 -21.99 -7.50 -18.72
CA ILE A 420 -21.25 -6.83 -17.64
C ILE A 420 -22.00 -6.95 -16.30
N GLY A 421 -23.33 -6.74 -16.31
CA GLY A 421 -24.18 -6.90 -15.13
C GLY A 421 -24.10 -8.31 -14.54
N PHE A 422 -24.18 -9.35 -15.37
CA PHE A 422 -23.94 -10.73 -14.92
C PHE A 422 -22.52 -10.95 -14.42
N GLY A 423 -21.52 -10.28 -15.00
CA GLY A 423 -20.14 -10.29 -14.51
C GLY A 423 -20.03 -9.75 -13.08
N TYR A 424 -20.75 -8.68 -12.75
CA TYR A 424 -20.83 -8.16 -11.36
C TYR A 424 -21.48 -9.16 -10.40
N ILE A 425 -22.54 -9.84 -10.81
CA ILE A 425 -23.20 -10.87 -9.99
C ILE A 425 -22.23 -12.04 -9.74
N ALA A 426 -21.61 -12.57 -10.79
CA ALA A 426 -20.68 -13.67 -10.70
C ALA A 426 -19.48 -13.33 -9.77
N ARG A 427 -18.90 -12.13 -9.92
CA ARG A 427 -17.87 -11.60 -9.02
C ARG A 427 -18.35 -11.58 -7.58
N THR A 428 -19.53 -11.04 -7.32
CA THR A 428 -20.05 -10.89 -5.95
C THR A 428 -20.28 -12.26 -5.31
N GLN A 429 -20.86 -13.21 -6.01
CA GLN A 429 -21.08 -14.56 -5.51
C GLN A 429 -19.75 -15.29 -5.23
N PHE A 430 -18.75 -15.09 -6.08
CA PHE A 430 -17.41 -15.65 -5.87
C PHE A 430 -16.72 -15.05 -4.64
N MET A 431 -16.88 -13.74 -4.42
CA MET A 431 -16.26 -13.01 -3.31
C MET A 431 -16.92 -13.27 -1.95
N TYR A 432 -18.23 -13.50 -1.89
CA TYR A 432 -19.02 -13.62 -0.65
C TYR A 432 -19.61 -15.02 -0.50
N ARG A 433 -18.75 -15.96 -0.13
CA ARG A 433 -19.12 -17.37 0.05
C ARG A 433 -20.04 -17.57 1.26
N SER A 434 -20.87 -18.59 1.20
CA SER A 434 -21.69 -19.09 2.31
C SER A 434 -20.94 -20.20 3.09
N GLY A 435 -21.54 -20.65 4.20
CA GLY A 435 -20.97 -21.76 4.99
C GLY A 435 -20.08 -21.28 6.14
N PHE A 436 -20.58 -20.30 6.91
CA PHE A 436 -19.88 -19.78 8.09
C PHE A 436 -19.65 -20.87 9.14
N LYS A 437 -18.42 -20.95 9.65
CA LYS A 437 -18.00 -21.89 10.69
C LYS A 437 -17.34 -21.15 11.83
N PRO A 438 -17.51 -21.61 13.09
CA PRO A 438 -16.73 -21.10 14.21
C PRO A 438 -15.24 -21.35 13.95
N MET A 439 -14.42 -20.31 14.10
CA MET A 439 -12.97 -20.36 13.89
C MET A 439 -12.29 -19.41 14.88
N LYS A 440 -11.05 -19.72 15.25
CA LYS A 440 -10.20 -18.82 16.01
C LYS A 440 -9.36 -17.95 15.07
N VAL A 441 -8.84 -16.86 15.61
CA VAL A 441 -7.98 -15.95 14.83
C VAL A 441 -6.77 -16.68 14.28
N VAL A 442 -6.09 -17.50 15.09
CA VAL A 442 -4.93 -18.30 14.64
C VAL A 442 -5.26 -19.22 13.47
N ASP A 443 -6.47 -19.85 13.48
CA ASP A 443 -6.88 -20.74 12.40
C ASP A 443 -7.05 -20.00 11.06
N LEU A 444 -7.50 -18.76 11.12
CA LEU A 444 -7.64 -17.89 9.95
C LEU A 444 -6.27 -17.44 9.43
N MET A 445 -5.38 -17.06 10.34
CA MET A 445 -4.08 -16.50 10.02
C MET A 445 -3.14 -17.53 9.40
N THR A 446 -3.25 -18.80 9.78
CA THR A 446 -2.46 -19.89 9.21
C THR A 446 -2.96 -20.41 7.85
N LYS A 447 -4.05 -19.83 7.29
CA LYS A 447 -4.56 -20.23 5.98
C LYS A 447 -3.70 -19.67 4.83
N VAL A 448 -2.79 -20.49 4.32
CA VAL A 448 -1.90 -20.10 3.20
C VAL A 448 -2.68 -19.76 1.93
N LYS A 449 -3.83 -20.38 1.70
CA LYS A 449 -4.72 -20.14 0.55
C LYS A 449 -5.66 -18.95 0.70
N ALA A 450 -5.61 -18.23 1.81
CA ALA A 450 -6.40 -17.01 1.99
C ALA A 450 -6.08 -15.99 0.91
N SER A 451 -7.09 -15.30 0.40
CA SER A 451 -6.96 -14.34 -0.69
C SER A 451 -7.77 -13.07 -0.40
N PRO A 452 -7.45 -11.93 -1.04
CA PRO A 452 -8.23 -10.71 -0.91
C PRO A 452 -9.59 -10.80 -1.66
N VAL A 453 -9.78 -11.81 -2.50
CA VAL A 453 -10.96 -11.97 -3.36
C VAL A 453 -11.84 -13.11 -2.85
N ARG A 454 -11.29 -14.31 -2.81
CA ARG A 454 -11.98 -15.51 -2.35
C ARG A 454 -11.97 -15.56 -0.82
N SER A 455 -13.08 -15.17 -0.22
CA SER A 455 -13.22 -15.09 1.23
C SER A 455 -13.35 -16.46 1.90
N ILE A 456 -12.97 -16.50 3.18
CA ILE A 456 -13.25 -17.61 4.09
C ILE A 456 -14.37 -17.15 5.03
N PRO A 457 -15.58 -17.75 4.94
CA PRO A 457 -16.68 -17.39 5.83
C PRO A 457 -16.41 -17.93 7.23
N ALA A 458 -16.37 -17.05 8.23
CA ALA A 458 -16.02 -17.38 9.60
C ALA A 458 -16.95 -16.70 10.62
N ILE A 459 -17.04 -17.33 11.78
CA ILE A 459 -17.64 -16.76 13.00
C ILE A 459 -16.52 -16.76 14.04
N ILE A 460 -16.20 -15.58 14.58
CA ILE A 460 -15.19 -15.41 15.62
C ILE A 460 -15.84 -14.85 16.89
N GLU A 461 -15.34 -15.26 18.05
CA GLU A 461 -15.83 -14.84 19.36
C GLU A 461 -14.66 -14.33 20.21
N GLY A 462 -14.80 -13.13 20.78
CA GLY A 462 -13.75 -12.48 21.56
C GLY A 462 -14.12 -11.06 21.96
N LYS A 463 -13.12 -10.23 22.22
CA LYS A 463 -13.28 -8.87 22.73
C LYS A 463 -12.89 -7.82 21.71
N ILE A 464 -13.67 -6.76 21.58
CA ILE A 464 -13.31 -5.57 20.82
C ILE A 464 -12.39 -4.71 21.68
N ILE A 465 -11.13 -4.54 21.29
CA ILE A 465 -10.11 -3.88 22.11
C ILE A 465 -9.77 -2.45 21.65
N GLY A 466 -10.15 -2.07 20.44
CA GLY A 466 -9.79 -0.75 19.95
C GLY A 466 -10.49 -0.34 18.68
N LYS A 467 -10.29 0.92 18.29
CA LYS A 467 -10.80 1.54 17.09
C LYS A 467 -9.65 1.84 16.13
N GLY A 468 -9.82 1.38 14.91
CA GLY A 468 -9.10 1.84 13.73
C GLY A 468 -7.59 1.80 13.74
N ILE A 469 -7.01 2.14 12.61
CA ILE A 469 -5.58 2.45 12.52
C ILE A 469 -5.30 3.59 13.48
N PRO A 470 -4.40 3.41 14.48
CA PRO A 470 -4.04 4.44 15.38
C PRO A 470 -3.82 5.79 14.62
N GLY A 471 -4.61 7.00 14.91
CA GLY A 471 -4.67 8.37 14.39
C GLY A 471 -5.54 8.66 13.19
N TYR A 472 -6.23 7.71 12.62
CA TYR A 472 -7.38 8.05 11.84
C TYR A 472 -8.57 8.28 12.78
N TYR A 473 -8.89 9.53 13.05
CA TYR A 473 -10.04 9.90 13.88
C TYR A 473 -11.36 9.31 13.32
N PHE A 474 -11.40 8.99 12.05
CA PHE A 474 -12.56 8.59 11.30
C PHE A 474 -12.46 7.18 10.70
N SER A 475 -11.63 6.30 11.29
CA SER A 475 -11.59 4.90 10.87
C SER A 475 -12.80 4.16 11.45
N ASP A 476 -13.53 3.50 10.61
CA ASP A 476 -14.64 2.58 10.89
C ASP A 476 -14.17 1.18 11.27
N ASP A 477 -12.89 0.95 11.19
CA ASP A 477 -12.22 -0.31 11.47
C ASP A 477 -12.08 -0.57 12.98
N ILE A 478 -12.11 -1.83 13.37
CA ILE A 478 -12.14 -2.27 14.76
C ILE A 478 -11.01 -3.28 14.99
N TYR A 479 -10.33 -3.21 16.12
CA TYR A 479 -9.44 -4.26 16.60
C TYR A 479 -10.20 -5.25 17.47
N PHE A 480 -10.08 -6.52 17.13
CA PHE A 480 -10.70 -7.64 17.80
C PHE A 480 -9.62 -8.60 18.30
N GLN A 481 -9.81 -9.15 19.48
CA GLN A 481 -8.91 -10.10 20.11
C GLN A 481 -9.69 -11.30 20.63
N ASP A 482 -9.22 -12.51 20.31
CA ASP A 482 -9.62 -13.72 20.99
C ASP A 482 -8.46 -14.28 21.87
N ASP A 483 -8.60 -15.49 22.38
CA ASP A 483 -7.56 -16.18 23.19
C ASP A 483 -6.34 -16.62 22.35
N THR A 484 -6.37 -16.47 21.04
CA THR A 484 -5.34 -16.95 20.12
C THR A 484 -4.64 -15.87 19.33
N GLY A 485 -5.22 -14.67 19.23
CA GLY A 485 -4.60 -13.61 18.46
C GLY A 485 -5.47 -12.36 18.29
N LEU A 486 -4.92 -11.41 17.54
CA LEU A 486 -5.54 -10.16 17.15
C LEU A 486 -5.99 -10.22 15.69
N LEU A 487 -7.15 -9.63 15.37
CA LEU A 487 -7.63 -9.51 14.00
C LEU A 487 -8.25 -8.14 13.77
N TYR A 488 -8.04 -7.64 12.58
CA TYR A 488 -8.63 -6.42 12.08
C TYR A 488 -10.03 -6.69 11.53
N ILE A 489 -11.00 -5.88 11.92
CA ILE A 489 -12.40 -6.02 11.52
C ILE A 489 -12.78 -4.84 10.65
N ASP A 490 -13.10 -5.10 9.39
CA ASP A 490 -13.53 -4.11 8.40
C ASP A 490 -15.07 -4.02 8.40
N TYR A 491 -15.58 -2.91 8.92
CA TYR A 491 -17.04 -2.66 8.99
C TYR A 491 -17.54 -1.70 7.90
N ARG A 492 -16.74 -1.32 6.93
CA ARG A 492 -17.10 -0.35 5.90
C ARG A 492 -18.38 -0.71 5.16
N PHE A 493 -19.31 0.24 5.08
CA PHE A 493 -20.46 0.15 4.19
C PHE A 493 -20.09 0.41 2.72
N GLY A 494 -18.99 1.14 2.49
CA GLY A 494 -18.58 1.59 1.16
C GLY A 494 -19.22 2.91 0.74
N ILE A 495 -19.90 3.61 1.65
CA ILE A 495 -20.45 4.96 1.46
C ILE A 495 -19.79 5.85 2.52
N GLY A 496 -18.83 6.68 2.11
CA GLY A 496 -17.95 7.42 3.03
C GLY A 496 -18.65 8.25 4.12
N LEU A 497 -19.82 8.85 3.84
CA LEU A 497 -20.60 9.55 4.86
C LEU A 497 -21.18 8.60 5.91
N VAL A 498 -21.66 7.43 5.51
CA VAL A 498 -22.21 6.42 6.42
C VAL A 498 -21.10 5.84 7.29
N ASP A 499 -19.95 5.52 6.66
CA ASP A 499 -18.76 5.02 7.33
C ASP A 499 -18.25 6.03 8.38
N PHE A 500 -18.23 7.32 8.04
CA PHE A 500 -17.89 8.41 8.94
C PHE A 500 -18.78 8.49 10.19
N PHE A 501 -20.12 8.51 10.02
CA PHE A 501 -21.06 8.57 11.14
C PHE A 501 -21.03 7.32 12.01
N TRP A 502 -20.87 6.15 11.39
CA TRP A 502 -20.68 4.89 12.11
C TRP A 502 -19.42 4.93 12.98
N SER A 503 -18.33 5.36 12.42
CA SER A 503 -17.02 5.49 13.07
C SER A 503 -17.07 6.38 14.32
N ILE A 504 -17.80 7.48 14.28
CA ILE A 504 -17.88 8.43 15.39
C ILE A 504 -18.87 7.98 16.47
N ARG A 505 -20.04 7.48 16.08
CA ARG A 505 -21.13 7.24 17.03
C ARG A 505 -21.19 5.82 17.56
N ARG A 506 -20.86 4.82 16.76
CA ARG A 506 -21.09 3.41 17.11
C ARG A 506 -19.85 2.69 17.57
N VAL A 507 -18.74 2.84 16.85
CA VAL A 507 -17.49 2.12 17.19
C VAL A 507 -17.01 2.38 18.62
N PRO A 508 -17.04 3.61 19.17
CA PRO A 508 -16.64 3.85 20.57
C PRO A 508 -17.46 3.08 21.60
N GLN A 509 -18.73 2.80 21.28
CA GLN A 509 -19.64 2.07 22.19
C GLN A 509 -19.36 0.56 22.21
N LEU A 510 -18.66 0.03 21.20
CA LEU A 510 -18.34 -1.38 21.08
C LEU A 510 -17.01 -1.74 21.77
N ILE A 511 -16.16 -0.74 22.03
CA ILE A 511 -14.82 -0.96 22.63
C ILE A 511 -14.97 -1.50 24.06
N GLY A 512 -14.22 -2.54 24.36
CA GLY A 512 -14.21 -3.21 25.66
C GLY A 512 -15.26 -4.30 25.82
N GLN A 513 -16.18 -4.46 24.85
CA GLN A 513 -17.24 -5.46 24.91
C GLN A 513 -16.84 -6.77 24.25
N ASN A 514 -17.39 -7.88 24.76
CA ASN A 514 -17.33 -9.17 24.09
C ASN A 514 -18.28 -9.16 22.89
N ALA A 515 -17.81 -9.68 21.78
CA ALA A 515 -18.54 -9.69 20.53
C ALA A 515 -18.44 -11.05 19.84
N ARG A 516 -19.53 -11.44 19.19
CA ARG A 516 -19.57 -12.53 18.21
C ARG A 516 -19.69 -11.90 16.84
N ILE A 517 -18.68 -12.11 16.00
CA ILE A 517 -18.60 -11.48 14.67
C ILE A 517 -18.66 -12.54 13.60
N LYS A 518 -19.67 -12.42 12.73
CA LYS A 518 -19.84 -13.22 11.53
C LYS A 518 -19.36 -12.40 10.34
N GLY A 519 -18.48 -12.98 9.51
CA GLY A 519 -17.91 -12.24 8.40
C GLY A 519 -17.08 -13.09 7.46
N TRP A 520 -16.48 -12.42 6.50
CA TRP A 520 -15.63 -12.99 5.47
C TRP A 520 -14.17 -12.62 5.71
N PHE A 521 -13.38 -13.59 6.17
CA PHE A 521 -11.96 -13.39 6.30
C PHE A 521 -11.30 -13.27 4.92
N ARG A 522 -10.46 -12.25 4.77
CA ARG A 522 -9.67 -11.97 3.58
C ARG A 522 -8.25 -11.67 3.97
N ARG A 523 -7.31 -12.02 3.10
CA ARG A 523 -5.91 -11.70 3.31
C ARG A 523 -5.38 -10.91 2.12
N GLY A 524 -5.02 -9.67 2.39
CA GLY A 524 -4.37 -8.73 1.48
C GLY A 524 -3.08 -8.23 2.10
N PRO A 525 -2.69 -6.97 1.86
CA PRO A 525 -1.58 -6.34 2.59
C PRO A 525 -1.79 -6.30 4.11
N SER A 526 -3.02 -6.37 4.57
CA SER A 526 -3.38 -6.64 5.96
C SER A 526 -4.49 -7.69 6.00
N PRO A 527 -4.42 -8.68 6.88
CA PRO A 527 -5.50 -9.63 7.08
C PRO A 527 -6.66 -8.93 7.79
N PHE A 528 -7.88 -9.20 7.35
CA PHE A 528 -9.07 -8.61 7.96
C PHE A 528 -10.29 -9.51 7.81
N LEU A 529 -11.25 -9.35 8.73
CA LEU A 529 -12.58 -9.92 8.61
C LEU A 529 -13.55 -8.82 8.15
N GLN A 530 -14.07 -8.95 6.95
CA GLN A 530 -15.16 -8.09 6.47
C GLN A 530 -16.46 -8.51 7.13
N VAL A 531 -17.11 -7.60 7.81
CA VAL A 531 -18.29 -7.90 8.62
C VAL A 531 -19.52 -8.19 7.78
N ASP A 532 -20.27 -9.24 8.16
CA ASP A 532 -21.67 -9.46 7.83
C ASP A 532 -22.56 -8.99 9.01
N THR A 533 -22.23 -9.45 10.23
CA THR A 533 -22.98 -9.13 11.43
C THR A 533 -22.05 -9.09 12.65
N ILE A 534 -22.24 -8.11 13.52
CA ILE A 534 -21.63 -8.01 14.85
C ILE A 534 -22.73 -8.16 15.88
N GLU A 535 -22.60 -9.12 16.77
CA GLU A 535 -23.48 -9.34 17.92
C GLU A 535 -22.73 -8.97 19.19
N VAL A 536 -23.26 -8.02 19.97
CA VAL A 536 -22.67 -7.54 21.21
C VAL A 536 -23.78 -7.44 22.25
N SER A 537 -23.71 -8.21 23.34
CA SER A 537 -24.77 -8.34 24.34
C SER A 537 -26.13 -8.58 23.67
N ASP A 538 -27.11 -7.69 23.85
CA ASP A 538 -28.45 -7.81 23.27
C ASP A 538 -28.63 -7.05 21.94
N ARG A 539 -27.53 -6.56 21.35
CA ARG A 539 -27.57 -5.76 20.11
C ARG A 539 -26.91 -6.49 18.96
N SER A 540 -27.53 -6.43 17.79
CA SER A 540 -26.98 -6.95 16.54
C SER A 540 -26.85 -5.83 15.51
N PHE A 541 -25.71 -5.74 14.88
CA PHE A 541 -25.40 -4.75 13.84
C PHE A 541 -25.07 -5.47 12.53
N ARG A 542 -25.91 -5.29 11.52
CA ARG A 542 -25.72 -5.89 10.20
C ARG A 542 -25.05 -4.93 9.24
N ASN A 543 -24.07 -5.43 8.48
CA ASN A 543 -23.41 -4.70 7.41
C ASN A 543 -24.04 -5.07 6.04
N TYR A 544 -24.25 -4.07 5.19
CA TYR A 544 -24.87 -4.21 3.88
C TYR A 544 -23.88 -4.09 2.72
N SER A 545 -22.57 -4.04 2.96
CA SER A 545 -21.52 -3.88 1.94
C SER A 545 -21.62 -4.93 0.81
N LYS A 546 -21.96 -6.19 1.14
CA LYS A 546 -22.25 -7.24 0.15
C LYS A 546 -23.35 -6.83 -0.83
N HIS A 547 -24.43 -6.22 -0.33
CA HIS A 547 -25.58 -5.81 -1.17
C HIS A 547 -25.21 -4.63 -2.07
N LEU A 548 -24.34 -3.73 -1.60
CA LEU A 548 -23.85 -2.61 -2.40
C LEU A 548 -23.03 -3.07 -3.61
N THR A 549 -22.39 -4.23 -3.54
CA THR A 549 -21.65 -4.76 -4.69
C THR A 549 -22.54 -5.14 -5.86
N TYR A 550 -23.84 -5.35 -5.64
CA TYR A 550 -24.81 -5.59 -6.72
C TYR A 550 -25.29 -4.32 -7.42
N ILE A 551 -25.02 -3.13 -6.87
CA ILE A 551 -25.44 -1.85 -7.48
C ILE A 551 -24.85 -1.72 -8.88
N GLY A 552 -23.61 -2.13 -9.09
CA GLY A 552 -23.00 -2.14 -10.42
C GLY A 552 -23.76 -3.00 -11.43
N ALA A 553 -24.29 -4.16 -11.01
CA ALA A 553 -25.11 -5.01 -11.86
C ALA A 553 -26.44 -4.33 -12.21
N VAL A 554 -27.11 -3.73 -11.21
CA VAL A 554 -28.39 -3.02 -11.39
C VAL A 554 -28.23 -1.85 -12.38
N ILE A 555 -27.17 -1.04 -12.21
CA ILE A 555 -26.87 0.06 -13.15
C ILE A 555 -26.66 -0.46 -14.57
N CYS A 556 -25.89 -1.52 -14.73
CA CYS A 556 -25.66 -2.13 -16.05
C CYS A 556 -26.97 -2.64 -16.69
N PHE A 557 -27.83 -3.29 -15.93
CA PHE A 557 -29.14 -3.76 -16.43
C PHE A 557 -30.06 -2.62 -16.82
N ILE A 558 -30.07 -1.52 -16.06
CA ILE A 558 -30.85 -0.32 -16.41
C ILE A 558 -30.34 0.28 -17.73
N ILE A 559 -29.01 0.44 -17.87
CA ILE A 559 -28.39 0.98 -19.09
C ILE A 559 -28.73 0.05 -20.28
N GLY A 560 -28.59 -1.28 -20.11
CA GLY A 560 -28.93 -2.25 -21.15
C GLY A 560 -30.40 -2.17 -21.58
N ALA A 561 -31.31 -2.05 -20.63
CA ALA A 561 -32.75 -1.87 -20.91
C ALA A 561 -33.05 -0.58 -21.66
N VAL A 562 -32.41 0.53 -21.28
CA VAL A 562 -32.53 1.82 -21.98
C VAL A 562 -32.02 1.73 -23.42
N LEU A 563 -30.89 1.07 -23.65
CA LEU A 563 -30.33 0.88 -24.98
C LEU A 563 -31.27 0.00 -25.86
N PHE A 564 -31.86 -1.05 -25.30
CA PHE A 564 -32.87 -1.86 -26.02
C PHE A 564 -34.12 -1.08 -26.33
N TYR A 565 -34.58 -0.22 -25.44
CA TYR A 565 -35.73 0.65 -25.70
C TYR A 565 -35.46 1.56 -26.91
N PHE A 566 -34.28 2.22 -26.97
CA PHE A 566 -33.88 3.05 -28.12
C PHE A 566 -33.62 2.24 -29.39
N TRP A 567 -33.24 0.99 -29.28
CA TRP A 567 -33.07 0.09 -30.42
C TRP A 567 -34.44 -0.29 -31.02
N PHE A 568 -35.44 -0.47 -30.16
CA PHE A 568 -36.78 -0.92 -30.59
C PHE A 568 -37.64 0.20 -31.20
N ILE A 569 -37.42 1.46 -30.83
CA ILE A 569 -38.04 2.64 -31.43
C ILE A 569 -37.32 3.08 -32.67
#